data_422cbc5808f198130f509221f8e187f8
#
_entry.id   422cbc5808f198130f509221f8e187f8
#
_cell.length_a   1.000
_cell.length_b   1.000
_cell.length_c   1.000
_cell.angle_alpha   90.00
_cell.angle_beta   90.00
_cell.angle_gamma   90.00
#
_symmetry.space_group_name_H-M   'P 1'
#
loop_
_entity.id
_entity.type
_entity.pdbx_description
1 polymer ?
#
loop_
_entity_poly.entity_id
_entity_poly.type
_entity_poly.pdbx_seq_one_letter_code
_entity_poly.pdbx_strand_id
1 'polypeptide(L)'
;MKTHILNLGAGVQSTALYLMSIDGEVQMFDYAIFADTQEEPADVYRHLEWLESLGGPKIIRATAGKLGDCVIAGTDARGNGRKDGAYFSSIPAYVQDEAGKNRGVGQRQCTKEFKVDVVERVIRREIYGVDPGRPLPKDAECVQYMGLSFDEPRRVIRVKQRYSARPKQWKVEFPLFDLEMTRGDCRAYLKDRVPHPVPRSACVFCPYKTNAEWRELRDNDPEGWARACQVDEAVRGDGTRGQSFLHRSYTPLSQADLRTDGQKTGQMGLFVDFDNECEGMCGV
;
A
#
# COMPACT_ATOMS: atom_id res chain seq x y z
N MET A 1 -4.91 18.63 -22.39
CA MET A 1 -5.54 17.30 -22.33
C MET A 1 -5.85 16.97 -20.88
N LYS A 2 -7.12 16.68 -20.55
CA LYS A 2 -7.55 16.26 -19.20
C LYS A 2 -7.57 14.72 -19.16
N THR A 3 -6.97 14.15 -18.12
CA THR A 3 -6.86 12.69 -17.96
C THR A 3 -7.25 12.32 -16.54
N HIS A 4 -8.15 11.35 -16.42
CA HIS A 4 -8.70 10.82 -15.16
C HIS A 4 -8.04 9.50 -14.81
N ILE A 5 -7.34 9.44 -13.68
CA ILE A 5 -6.47 8.31 -13.30
C ILE A 5 -6.83 7.81 -11.92
N LEU A 6 -7.25 6.56 -11.82
CA LEU A 6 -7.42 5.90 -10.53
C LEU A 6 -6.06 5.39 -10.01
N ASN A 7 -5.70 5.77 -8.80
CA ASN A 7 -4.62 5.11 -8.07
C ASN A 7 -5.18 3.79 -7.50
N LEU A 8 -4.96 2.70 -8.21
CA LEU A 8 -5.52 1.39 -7.90
C LEU A 8 -4.64 0.67 -6.88
N GLY A 9 -5.15 0.43 -5.67
CA GLY A 9 -4.47 -0.39 -4.67
C GLY A 9 -4.89 -1.87 -4.73
N ALA A 10 -5.94 -2.21 -5.47
CA ALA A 10 -6.58 -3.53 -5.51
C ALA A 10 -7.15 -4.00 -4.14
N GLY A 11 -7.43 -3.08 -3.23
CA GLY A 11 -8.17 -3.32 -1.99
C GLY A 11 -9.62 -2.86 -2.11
N VAL A 12 -10.37 -2.94 -0.99
CA VAL A 12 -11.82 -2.69 -0.94
C VAL A 12 -12.21 -1.35 -1.55
N GLN A 13 -11.61 -0.25 -1.12
CA GLN A 13 -12.03 1.10 -1.53
C GLN A 13 -11.67 1.40 -2.98
N SER A 14 -10.49 1.03 -3.44
CA SER A 14 -10.09 1.24 -4.84
C SER A 14 -10.82 0.32 -5.81
N THR A 15 -11.21 -0.88 -5.39
CA THR A 15 -12.08 -1.77 -6.13
C THR A 15 -13.50 -1.18 -6.26
N ALA A 16 -14.04 -0.64 -5.17
CA ALA A 16 -15.34 0.03 -5.22
C ALA A 16 -15.32 1.18 -6.23
N LEU A 17 -14.31 2.07 -6.18
CA LEU A 17 -14.18 3.15 -7.16
C LEU A 17 -14.05 2.65 -8.60
N TYR A 18 -13.30 1.57 -8.83
CA TYR A 18 -13.14 1.00 -10.16
C TYR A 18 -14.48 0.53 -10.74
N LEU A 19 -15.28 -0.19 -9.92
CA LEU A 19 -16.60 -0.66 -10.34
C LEU A 19 -17.60 0.49 -10.49
N MET A 20 -17.64 1.44 -9.55
CA MET A 20 -18.49 2.64 -9.63
C MET A 20 -18.19 3.46 -10.89
N SER A 21 -16.95 3.48 -11.34
CA SER A 21 -16.55 4.13 -12.59
C SER A 21 -17.14 3.39 -13.82
N ILE A 22 -17.16 2.07 -13.81
CA ILE A 22 -17.77 1.26 -14.88
C ILE A 22 -19.30 1.45 -14.89
N ASP A 23 -19.91 1.47 -13.70
CA ASP A 23 -21.37 1.62 -13.54
C ASP A 23 -21.85 3.07 -13.80
N GLY A 24 -20.93 4.03 -14.00
CA GLY A 24 -21.25 5.44 -14.23
C GLY A 24 -21.69 6.21 -12.99
N GLU A 25 -21.47 5.65 -11.79
CA GLU A 25 -21.80 6.29 -10.51
C GLU A 25 -20.79 7.38 -10.12
N VAL A 26 -19.57 7.27 -10.64
CA VAL A 26 -18.51 8.28 -10.53
C VAL A 26 -17.89 8.55 -11.91
N GLN A 27 -16.98 9.52 -11.98
CA GLN A 27 -16.24 9.82 -13.21
C GLN A 27 -15.61 8.54 -13.79
N MET A 28 -15.85 8.24 -15.07
CA MET A 28 -15.11 7.19 -15.77
C MET A 28 -13.62 7.53 -15.82
N PHE A 29 -12.78 6.60 -15.41
CA PHE A 29 -11.33 6.77 -15.47
C PHE A 29 -10.79 6.36 -16.84
N ASP A 30 -9.79 7.10 -17.34
CA ASP A 30 -9.06 6.73 -18.55
C ASP A 30 -8.09 5.58 -18.27
N TYR A 31 -7.49 5.60 -17.07
CA TYR A 31 -6.51 4.62 -16.61
C TYR A 31 -6.69 4.30 -15.13
N ALA A 32 -6.33 3.08 -14.74
CA ALA A 32 -6.10 2.69 -13.36
C ALA A 32 -4.64 2.23 -13.22
N ILE A 33 -3.87 2.82 -12.31
CA ILE A 33 -2.45 2.50 -12.15
C ILE A 33 -2.26 1.70 -10.88
N PHE A 34 -1.77 0.46 -11.01
CA PHE A 34 -1.36 -0.39 -9.92
C PHE A 34 0.17 -0.35 -9.78
N ALA A 35 0.64 0.22 -8.67
CA ALA A 35 2.07 0.23 -8.34
C ALA A 35 2.44 -1.06 -7.62
N ASP A 36 2.98 -2.00 -8.39
CA ASP A 36 3.35 -3.34 -7.95
C ASP A 36 4.70 -3.36 -7.24
N THR A 37 4.71 -3.72 -5.97
CA THR A 37 5.93 -3.95 -5.19
C THR A 37 6.56 -5.31 -5.45
N GLN A 38 5.89 -6.18 -6.23
CA GLN A 38 6.22 -7.58 -6.48
C GLN A 38 6.28 -8.43 -5.19
N GLU A 39 5.59 -7.98 -4.15
CA GLU A 39 5.53 -8.63 -2.84
C GLU A 39 4.08 -8.67 -2.30
N GLU A 40 3.08 -8.46 -3.17
CA GLU A 40 1.69 -8.62 -2.79
C GLU A 40 1.33 -10.12 -2.71
N PRO A 41 0.37 -10.52 -1.86
CA PRO A 41 -0.15 -11.88 -1.84
C PRO A 41 -0.76 -12.32 -3.18
N ALA A 42 -0.78 -13.63 -3.45
CA ALA A 42 -1.25 -14.18 -4.72
C ALA A 42 -2.73 -13.84 -5.02
N ASP A 43 -3.57 -13.69 -4.00
CA ASP A 43 -4.97 -13.29 -4.14
C ASP A 43 -5.14 -11.87 -4.67
N VAL A 44 -4.20 -10.95 -4.38
CA VAL A 44 -4.18 -9.60 -4.96
C VAL A 44 -3.97 -9.66 -6.47
N TYR A 45 -3.07 -10.51 -6.94
CA TYR A 45 -2.82 -10.67 -8.38
C TYR A 45 -4.02 -11.32 -9.09
N ARG A 46 -4.64 -12.33 -8.50
CA ARG A 46 -5.90 -12.92 -9.02
C ARG A 46 -7.04 -11.90 -9.09
N HIS A 47 -7.13 -11.04 -8.07
CA HIS A 47 -8.12 -9.96 -8.03
C HIS A 47 -7.88 -8.92 -9.14
N LEU A 48 -6.61 -8.55 -9.39
CA LEU A 48 -6.24 -7.66 -10.50
C LEU A 48 -6.59 -8.26 -11.87
N GLU A 49 -6.32 -9.55 -12.09
CA GLU A 49 -6.70 -10.25 -13.33
C GLU A 49 -8.22 -10.24 -13.53
N TRP A 50 -8.97 -10.44 -12.46
CA TRP A 50 -10.41 -10.32 -12.52
C TRP A 50 -10.86 -8.89 -12.87
N LEU A 51 -10.30 -7.85 -12.26
CA LEU A 51 -10.62 -6.46 -12.62
C LEU A 51 -10.32 -6.15 -14.08
N GLU A 52 -9.19 -6.63 -14.61
CA GLU A 52 -8.82 -6.48 -16.02
C GLU A 52 -9.83 -7.18 -16.95
N SER A 53 -10.41 -8.30 -16.53
CA SER A 53 -11.39 -9.04 -17.32
C SER A 53 -12.74 -8.31 -17.48
N LEU A 54 -13.03 -7.28 -16.67
CA LEU A 54 -14.29 -6.53 -16.72
C LEU A 54 -14.37 -5.54 -17.89
N GLY A 55 -13.27 -5.27 -18.58
CA GLY A 55 -13.24 -4.34 -19.73
C GLY A 55 -13.46 -2.87 -19.35
N GLY A 56 -13.20 -2.50 -18.10
CA GLY A 56 -13.29 -1.14 -17.59
C GLY A 56 -12.06 -0.28 -17.92
N PRO A 57 -11.72 0.72 -17.08
CA PRO A 57 -10.51 1.55 -17.23
C PRO A 57 -9.26 0.69 -17.42
N LYS A 58 -8.40 1.09 -18.38
CA LYS A 58 -7.16 0.33 -18.65
C LYS A 58 -6.28 0.27 -17.41
N ILE A 59 -6.02 -0.93 -16.91
CA ILE A 59 -5.11 -1.14 -15.78
C ILE A 59 -3.67 -1.15 -16.30
N ILE A 60 -2.81 -0.31 -15.70
CA ILE A 60 -1.37 -0.29 -15.95
C ILE A 60 -0.68 -0.83 -14.70
N ARG A 61 -0.06 -1.98 -14.80
CA ARG A 61 0.79 -2.53 -13.74
C ARG A 61 2.20 -2.00 -13.90
N ALA A 62 2.73 -1.33 -12.89
CA ALA A 62 4.07 -0.72 -12.95
C ALA A 62 4.84 -1.00 -11.67
N THR A 63 6.15 -1.18 -11.78
CA THR A 63 7.00 -1.54 -10.64
C THR A 63 8.28 -0.72 -10.60
N ALA A 64 8.84 -0.53 -9.41
CA ALA A 64 10.21 -0.04 -9.18
C ALA A 64 11.21 -1.18 -8.92
N GLY A 65 10.78 -2.43 -9.09
CA GLY A 65 11.51 -3.63 -8.73
C GLY A 65 10.93 -4.30 -7.48
N LYS A 66 11.55 -5.42 -7.09
CA LYS A 66 11.08 -6.23 -5.97
C LYS A 66 11.48 -5.61 -4.64
N LEU A 67 10.49 -5.08 -3.90
CA LEU A 67 10.73 -4.35 -2.65
C LEU A 67 11.52 -5.16 -1.62
N GLY A 68 11.18 -6.43 -1.43
CA GLY A 68 11.86 -7.27 -0.45
C GLY A 68 13.34 -7.52 -0.78
N ASP A 69 13.72 -7.56 -2.05
CA ASP A 69 15.12 -7.71 -2.45
C ASP A 69 15.91 -6.44 -2.12
N CYS A 70 15.32 -5.25 -2.33
CA CYS A 70 15.93 -3.99 -1.91
C CYS A 70 16.08 -3.93 -0.39
N VAL A 71 15.08 -4.39 0.37
CA VAL A 71 15.15 -4.45 1.83
C VAL A 71 16.28 -5.39 2.28
N ILE A 72 16.37 -6.59 1.70
CA ILE A 72 17.42 -7.56 2.05
C ILE A 72 18.81 -7.02 1.69
N ALA A 73 18.94 -6.33 0.58
CA ALA A 73 20.20 -5.70 0.16
C ALA A 73 20.54 -4.42 0.93
N GLY A 74 19.63 -3.88 1.73
CA GLY A 74 19.82 -2.61 2.43
C GLY A 74 19.88 -1.40 1.49
N THR A 75 19.10 -1.40 0.40
CA THR A 75 19.10 -0.37 -0.64
C THR A 75 17.73 0.27 -0.83
N ASP A 76 17.73 1.47 -1.44
CA ASP A 76 16.52 2.11 -1.96
C ASP A 76 16.05 1.44 -3.28
N ALA A 77 14.93 1.91 -3.84
CA ALA A 77 14.39 1.43 -5.12
C ALA A 77 15.32 1.66 -6.34
N ARG A 78 16.41 2.40 -6.19
CA ARG A 78 17.42 2.66 -7.23
C ARG A 78 18.70 1.85 -7.02
N GLY A 79 18.72 1.00 -5.99
CA GLY A 79 19.88 0.19 -5.61
C GLY A 79 20.95 0.96 -4.82
N ASN A 80 20.63 2.16 -4.30
CA ASN A 80 21.59 2.92 -3.50
C ASN A 80 21.47 2.53 -2.03
N GLY A 81 22.59 2.16 -1.43
CA GLY A 81 22.74 2.03 0.02
C GLY A 81 22.91 3.40 0.70
N ARG A 82 22.99 3.40 2.02
CA ARG A 82 23.32 4.61 2.79
C ARG A 82 24.78 5.02 2.56
N LYS A 83 25.01 6.33 2.50
CA LYS A 83 26.36 6.90 2.33
C LYS A 83 27.32 6.57 3.49
N ASP A 84 26.77 6.35 4.69
CA ASP A 84 27.52 5.97 5.88
C ASP A 84 27.76 4.45 6.01
N GLY A 85 27.34 3.67 5.00
CA GLY A 85 27.45 2.21 5.00
C GLY A 85 26.48 1.48 5.95
N ALA A 86 25.65 2.20 6.71
CA ALA A 86 24.67 1.59 7.58
C ALA A 86 23.52 0.95 6.76
N TYR A 87 22.89 -0.06 7.34
CA TYR A 87 21.73 -0.71 6.72
C TYR A 87 20.60 0.28 6.47
N PHE A 88 20.00 0.20 5.27
CA PHE A 88 18.86 1.00 4.89
C PHE A 88 17.62 0.13 4.72
N SER A 89 16.53 0.48 5.39
CA SER A 89 15.24 -0.17 5.20
C SER A 89 14.22 0.82 4.62
N SER A 90 13.69 0.50 3.45
CA SER A 90 12.58 1.25 2.84
C SER A 90 11.24 1.00 3.55
N ILE A 91 11.11 -0.10 4.29
CA ILE A 91 9.88 -0.47 4.98
C ILE A 91 9.90 0.00 6.44
N PRO A 92 8.74 0.31 7.03
CA PRO A 92 8.64 0.53 8.46
C PRO A 92 8.95 -0.77 9.21
N ALA A 93 9.54 -0.65 10.39
CA ALA A 93 9.77 -1.78 11.29
C ALA A 93 9.64 -1.29 12.74
N TYR A 94 9.35 -2.19 13.65
CA TYR A 94 9.33 -1.92 15.08
C TYR A 94 10.78 -1.90 15.60
N VAL A 95 11.23 -0.74 16.08
CA VAL A 95 12.62 -0.51 16.47
C VAL A 95 12.78 -0.63 17.97
N GLN A 96 13.77 -1.43 18.41
CA GLN A 96 14.22 -1.53 19.78
C GLN A 96 15.66 -1.02 19.84
N ASP A 97 15.96 -0.09 20.76
CA ASP A 97 17.32 0.46 20.87
C ASP A 97 18.30 -0.53 21.53
N GLU A 98 19.59 -0.17 21.57
CA GLU A 98 20.65 -0.99 22.16
C GLU A 98 20.43 -1.32 23.65
N ALA A 99 19.67 -0.49 24.36
CA ALA A 99 19.29 -0.72 25.76
C ALA A 99 18.02 -1.60 25.89
N GLY A 100 17.48 -2.14 24.78
CA GLY A 100 16.28 -2.95 24.77
C GLY A 100 14.98 -2.15 24.91
N LYS A 101 15.01 -0.82 24.77
CA LYS A 101 13.82 0.04 24.88
C LYS A 101 13.10 0.14 23.54
N ASN A 102 11.80 -0.09 23.54
CA ASN A 102 10.94 0.04 22.39
C ASN A 102 10.80 1.50 21.95
N ARG A 103 11.12 1.78 20.69
CA ARG A 103 11.08 3.11 20.06
C ARG A 103 9.89 3.34 19.15
N GLY A 104 9.03 2.31 18.98
CA GLY A 104 7.88 2.36 18.09
C GLY A 104 8.23 1.97 16.66
N VAL A 105 7.43 2.44 15.70
CA VAL A 105 7.55 2.09 14.28
C VAL A 105 8.44 3.11 13.57
N GLY A 106 9.38 2.60 12.78
CA GLY A 106 10.27 3.39 11.94
C GLY A 106 9.57 4.10 10.78
N GLN A 107 10.33 4.91 10.04
CA GLN A 107 9.81 5.65 8.90
C GLN A 107 9.39 4.73 7.75
N ARG A 108 8.33 5.14 7.06
CA ARG A 108 7.76 4.41 5.93
C ARG A 108 8.16 5.07 4.62
N GLN A 109 9.17 4.53 3.95
CA GLN A 109 9.66 5.05 2.66
C GLN A 109 9.11 4.25 1.47
N CYS A 110 8.75 2.97 1.66
CA CYS A 110 8.20 2.11 0.61
C CYS A 110 7.02 2.74 -0.13
N THR A 111 6.16 3.47 0.54
CA THR A 111 5.03 4.15 -0.10
C THR A 111 5.51 5.19 -1.11
N LYS A 112 6.50 6.01 -0.74
CA LYS A 112 7.03 7.02 -1.66
C LYS A 112 7.73 6.36 -2.85
N GLU A 113 8.70 5.51 -2.59
CA GLU A 113 9.61 4.98 -3.61
C GLU A 113 8.98 3.95 -4.53
N PHE A 114 8.19 3.03 -3.96
CA PHE A 114 7.62 1.89 -4.69
C PHE A 114 6.17 2.09 -5.12
N LYS A 115 5.47 3.14 -4.65
CA LYS A 115 4.10 3.42 -5.05
C LYS A 115 3.95 4.82 -5.67
N VAL A 116 4.17 5.89 -4.92
CA VAL A 116 3.95 7.26 -5.42
C VAL A 116 4.84 7.60 -6.59
N ASP A 117 6.15 7.40 -6.45
CA ASP A 117 7.13 7.73 -7.51
C ASP A 117 6.91 6.84 -8.77
N VAL A 118 6.40 5.60 -8.58
CA VAL A 118 6.04 4.69 -9.68
C VAL A 118 4.83 5.23 -10.45
N VAL A 119 3.74 5.56 -9.75
CA VAL A 119 2.53 6.15 -10.37
C VAL A 119 2.89 7.42 -11.13
N GLU A 120 3.66 8.33 -10.52
CA GLU A 120 4.07 9.57 -11.16
C GLU A 120 4.95 9.33 -12.39
N ARG A 121 5.80 8.34 -12.37
CA ARG A 121 6.62 7.96 -13.53
C ARG A 121 5.75 7.47 -14.68
N VAL A 122 4.75 6.60 -14.41
CA VAL A 122 3.79 6.15 -15.44
C VAL A 122 3.03 7.30 -16.02
N ILE A 123 2.48 8.18 -15.19
CA ILE A 123 1.75 9.36 -15.64
C ILE A 123 2.61 10.22 -16.57
N ARG A 124 3.82 10.55 -16.15
CA ARG A 124 4.72 11.41 -16.95
C ARG A 124 5.15 10.75 -18.26
N ARG A 125 5.64 9.52 -18.21
CA ARG A 125 6.30 8.86 -19.34
C ARG A 125 5.33 8.17 -20.28
N GLU A 126 4.40 7.39 -19.73
CA GLU A 126 3.54 6.52 -20.54
C GLU A 126 2.27 7.22 -20.99
N ILE A 127 1.69 8.10 -20.13
CA ILE A 127 0.44 8.80 -20.46
C ILE A 127 0.70 10.11 -21.17
N TYR A 128 1.64 10.92 -20.68
CA TYR A 128 1.94 12.24 -21.25
C TYR A 128 3.18 12.30 -22.12
N GLY A 129 3.95 11.21 -22.26
CA GLY A 129 5.13 11.14 -23.12
C GLY A 129 6.27 12.10 -22.71
N VAL A 130 6.38 12.44 -21.42
CA VAL A 130 7.32 13.46 -20.93
C VAL A 130 8.62 12.81 -20.48
N ASP A 131 9.75 13.37 -20.92
CA ASP A 131 11.08 12.94 -20.51
C ASP A 131 11.33 13.08 -18.99
N PRO A 132 12.26 12.29 -18.44
CA PRO A 132 12.65 12.39 -17.03
C PRO A 132 13.06 13.82 -16.65
N GLY A 133 12.54 14.32 -15.52
CA GLY A 133 12.85 15.65 -15.00
C GLY A 133 12.11 16.82 -15.67
N ARG A 134 11.36 16.58 -16.75
CA ARG A 134 10.56 17.64 -17.39
C ARG A 134 9.18 17.78 -16.71
N PRO A 135 8.62 18.98 -16.62
CA PRO A 135 7.25 19.19 -16.12
C PRO A 135 6.22 18.63 -17.11
N LEU A 136 4.99 18.39 -16.66
CA LEU A 136 3.87 18.11 -17.56
C LEU A 136 3.64 19.31 -18.50
N PRO A 137 3.05 19.06 -19.69
CA PRO A 137 2.64 20.14 -20.62
C PRO A 137 1.76 21.18 -19.90
N LYS A 138 1.84 22.43 -20.29
CA LYS A 138 1.09 23.52 -19.63
C LYS A 138 -0.42 23.37 -19.72
N ASP A 139 -0.91 22.73 -20.77
CA ASP A 139 -2.31 22.42 -21.05
C ASP A 139 -2.76 21.05 -20.50
N ALA A 140 -1.86 20.30 -19.89
CA ALA A 140 -2.20 19.04 -19.24
C ALA A 140 -2.99 19.29 -17.95
N GLU A 141 -3.98 18.44 -17.71
CA GLU A 141 -4.73 18.36 -16.46
C GLU A 141 -4.79 16.88 -16.03
N CYS A 142 -3.95 16.50 -15.08
CA CYS A 142 -3.93 15.16 -14.53
C CYS A 142 -4.74 15.11 -13.24
N VAL A 143 -5.89 14.46 -13.26
CA VAL A 143 -6.75 14.28 -12.10
C VAL A 143 -6.56 12.86 -11.57
N GLN A 144 -5.97 12.73 -10.38
CA GLN A 144 -5.78 11.47 -9.72
C GLN A 144 -6.92 11.22 -8.72
N TYR A 145 -7.52 10.04 -8.79
CA TYR A 145 -8.58 9.59 -7.90
C TYR A 145 -8.03 8.61 -6.89
N MET A 146 -8.33 8.84 -5.63
CA MET A 146 -7.84 8.01 -4.53
C MET A 146 -8.99 7.39 -3.74
N GLY A 147 -8.89 6.09 -3.49
CA GLY A 147 -9.83 5.31 -2.68
C GLY A 147 -9.65 5.60 -1.19
N LEU A 148 -9.86 6.84 -0.76
CA LEU A 148 -9.94 7.21 0.65
C LEU A 148 -11.39 7.41 1.04
N SER A 149 -11.86 6.65 2.02
CA SER A 149 -13.23 6.65 2.50
C SER A 149 -13.49 7.75 3.56
N PHE A 150 -14.75 7.95 3.89
CA PHE A 150 -15.19 9.02 4.79
C PHE A 150 -14.62 8.88 6.21
N ASP A 151 -14.31 7.68 6.64
CA ASP A 151 -13.66 7.37 7.92
C ASP A 151 -12.14 7.63 7.95
N GLU A 152 -11.55 8.19 6.86
CA GLU A 152 -10.13 8.54 6.77
C GLU A 152 -9.85 10.06 6.59
N PRO A 153 -10.53 10.98 7.28
CA PRO A 153 -10.44 12.43 7.01
C PRO A 153 -9.03 13.00 7.17
N ARG A 154 -8.26 12.47 8.12
CA ARG A 154 -6.87 12.91 8.34
C ARG A 154 -5.95 12.59 7.15
N ARG A 155 -6.22 11.51 6.44
CA ARG A 155 -5.46 11.12 5.23
C ARG A 155 -5.84 12.03 4.07
N VAL A 156 -7.12 12.26 3.86
CA VAL A 156 -7.62 13.19 2.84
C VAL A 156 -7.01 14.58 3.00
N ILE A 157 -7.02 15.14 4.22
CA ILE A 157 -6.42 16.46 4.52
C ILE A 157 -4.94 16.48 4.15
N ARG A 158 -4.16 15.48 4.56
CA ARG A 158 -2.72 15.41 4.26
C ARG A 158 -2.45 15.34 2.76
N VAL A 159 -3.22 14.54 2.03
CA VAL A 159 -3.07 14.44 0.58
C VAL A 159 -3.45 15.77 -0.10
N LYS A 160 -4.56 16.40 0.28
CA LYS A 160 -4.96 17.72 -0.23
C LYS A 160 -3.85 18.76 -0.02
N GLN A 161 -3.26 18.81 1.18
CA GLN A 161 -2.13 19.70 1.48
C GLN A 161 -0.91 19.44 0.58
N ARG A 162 -0.57 18.18 0.35
CA ARG A 162 0.54 17.83 -0.54
C ARG A 162 0.26 18.25 -1.99
N TYR A 163 -0.96 18.06 -2.47
CA TYR A 163 -1.32 18.42 -3.84
C TYR A 163 -1.46 19.93 -4.01
N SER A 164 -1.80 20.71 -2.98
CA SER A 164 -1.82 22.17 -3.05
C SER A 164 -0.44 22.80 -3.31
N ALA A 165 0.63 22.10 -2.92
CA ALA A 165 2.01 22.51 -3.17
C ALA A 165 2.54 22.05 -4.56
N ARG A 166 1.74 21.33 -5.34
CA ARG A 166 2.13 20.84 -6.68
C ARG A 166 1.77 21.83 -7.79
N PRO A 167 2.41 21.71 -8.97
CA PRO A 167 1.97 22.44 -10.14
C PRO A 167 0.48 22.21 -10.44
N LYS A 168 -0.23 23.23 -10.92
CA LYS A 168 -1.68 23.25 -11.16
C LYS A 168 -2.22 22.15 -12.09
N GLN A 169 -1.33 21.50 -12.85
CA GLN A 169 -1.65 20.35 -13.71
C GLN A 169 -1.99 19.09 -12.90
N TRP A 170 -1.53 19.03 -11.65
CA TRP A 170 -1.75 17.88 -10.77
C TRP A 170 -2.93 18.15 -9.85
N LYS A 171 -4.00 17.40 -10.01
CA LYS A 171 -5.20 17.47 -9.17
C LYS A 171 -5.44 16.13 -8.48
N VAL A 172 -6.17 16.16 -7.39
CA VAL A 172 -6.58 14.96 -6.66
C VAL A 172 -8.03 15.07 -6.23
N GLU A 173 -8.76 13.97 -6.36
CA GLU A 173 -10.18 13.85 -6.01
C GLU A 173 -10.39 12.60 -5.13
N PHE A 174 -11.42 12.66 -4.29
CA PHE A 174 -11.74 11.62 -3.32
C PHE A 174 -13.23 11.25 -3.37
N PRO A 175 -13.71 10.58 -4.42
CA PRO A 175 -15.16 10.38 -4.61
C PRO A 175 -15.84 9.66 -3.45
N LEU A 176 -15.20 8.66 -2.83
CA LEU A 176 -15.78 7.96 -1.68
C LEU A 176 -15.96 8.90 -0.47
N PHE A 177 -15.01 9.80 -0.26
CA PHE A 177 -15.09 10.80 0.81
C PHE A 177 -16.19 11.82 0.53
N ASP A 178 -16.30 12.29 -0.73
CA ASP A 178 -17.29 13.27 -1.15
C ASP A 178 -18.72 12.67 -1.17
N LEU A 179 -18.85 11.37 -1.38
CA LEU A 179 -20.10 10.59 -1.26
C LEU A 179 -20.39 10.12 0.17
N GLU A 180 -19.58 10.51 1.15
CA GLU A 180 -19.68 10.11 2.56
C GLU A 180 -19.65 8.57 2.77
N MET A 181 -19.09 7.83 1.82
CA MET A 181 -18.97 6.38 1.91
C MET A 181 -17.86 5.97 2.87
N THR A 182 -18.22 5.19 3.87
CA THR A 182 -17.27 4.53 4.76
C THR A 182 -16.68 3.29 4.09
N ARG A 183 -15.64 2.73 4.69
CA ARG A 183 -15.11 1.45 4.24
C ARG A 183 -16.14 0.31 4.37
N GLY A 184 -17.00 0.37 5.38
CA GLY A 184 -18.13 -0.55 5.55
C GLY A 184 -19.09 -0.48 4.38
N ASP A 185 -19.42 0.72 3.90
CA ASP A 185 -20.29 0.92 2.73
C ASP A 185 -19.63 0.39 1.45
N CYS A 186 -18.31 0.59 1.28
CA CYS A 186 -17.57 -0.02 0.17
C CYS A 186 -17.64 -1.55 0.20
N ARG A 187 -17.50 -2.18 1.38
CA ARG A 187 -17.66 -3.64 1.51
C ARG A 187 -19.08 -4.09 1.16
N ALA A 188 -20.10 -3.36 1.63
CA ALA A 188 -21.49 -3.65 1.29
C ALA A 188 -21.75 -3.50 -0.22
N TYR A 189 -21.20 -2.46 -0.85
CA TYR A 189 -21.29 -2.26 -2.29
C TYR A 189 -20.65 -3.42 -3.09
N LEU A 190 -19.55 -3.97 -2.61
CA LEU A 190 -18.80 -5.03 -3.31
C LEU A 190 -19.36 -6.44 -3.09
N LYS A 191 -20.16 -6.65 -2.03
CA LYS A 191 -20.58 -7.98 -1.55
C LYS A 191 -21.14 -8.90 -2.62
N ASP A 192 -22.01 -8.37 -3.49
CA ASP A 192 -22.68 -9.15 -4.53
C ASP A 192 -22.12 -8.88 -5.95
N ARG A 193 -21.09 -8.03 -6.05
CA ARG A 193 -20.46 -7.63 -7.31
C ARG A 193 -19.13 -8.34 -7.57
N VAL A 194 -18.43 -8.75 -6.51
CA VAL A 194 -17.15 -9.45 -6.61
C VAL A 194 -17.33 -10.91 -6.29
N PRO A 195 -16.93 -11.86 -7.18
CA PRO A 195 -17.19 -13.29 -7.01
C PRO A 195 -16.29 -13.99 -5.99
N HIS A 196 -15.40 -13.25 -5.33
CA HIS A 196 -14.44 -13.73 -4.32
C HIS A 196 -14.23 -12.67 -3.25
N PRO A 197 -13.67 -13.00 -2.09
CA PRO A 197 -13.29 -12.01 -1.10
C PRO A 197 -12.30 -11.00 -1.68
N VAL A 198 -12.58 -9.69 -1.51
CA VAL A 198 -11.64 -8.65 -1.93
C VAL A 198 -10.42 -8.70 -1.03
N PRO A 199 -9.21 -8.87 -1.59
CA PRO A 199 -8.00 -9.04 -0.81
C PRO A 199 -7.59 -7.74 -0.10
N ARG A 200 -6.77 -7.88 0.92
CA ARG A 200 -6.04 -6.74 1.46
C ARG A 200 -4.78 -6.48 0.64
N SER A 201 -4.70 -5.30 0.02
CA SER A 201 -3.47 -4.89 -0.67
C SER A 201 -2.41 -4.46 0.33
N ALA A 202 -1.55 -5.39 0.69
CA ALA A 202 -0.38 -5.15 1.53
C ALA A 202 0.66 -6.23 1.30
N CYS A 203 1.92 -5.85 1.12
CA CYS A 203 3.03 -6.80 0.96
C CYS A 203 2.98 -7.93 2.00
N VAL A 204 3.42 -9.13 1.62
CA VAL A 204 3.41 -10.31 2.51
C VAL A 204 4.13 -10.04 3.83
N PHE A 205 5.14 -9.19 3.84
CA PHE A 205 5.91 -8.79 5.03
C PHE A 205 5.52 -7.42 5.62
N CYS A 206 4.33 -6.88 5.33
CA CYS A 206 3.93 -5.57 5.87
C CYS A 206 3.80 -5.62 7.40
N PRO A 207 4.53 -4.77 8.17
CA PRO A 207 4.51 -4.81 9.63
C PRO A 207 3.18 -4.34 10.25
N TYR A 208 2.29 -3.76 9.44
CA TYR A 208 0.95 -3.37 9.89
C TYR A 208 -0.07 -4.51 9.83
N LYS A 209 0.37 -5.75 9.61
CA LYS A 209 -0.50 -6.93 9.72
C LYS A 209 -0.89 -7.18 11.18
N THR A 210 -2.14 -7.57 11.38
CA THR A 210 -2.64 -8.08 12.66
C THR A 210 -2.12 -9.49 12.93
N ASN A 211 -2.22 -9.97 14.17
CA ASN A 211 -1.86 -11.36 14.50
C ASN A 211 -2.71 -12.37 13.71
N ALA A 212 -3.97 -12.03 13.42
CA ALA A 212 -4.83 -12.88 12.60
C ALA A 212 -4.29 -13.01 11.16
N GLU A 213 -3.90 -11.90 10.54
CA GLU A 213 -3.35 -11.88 9.18
C GLU A 213 -1.96 -12.53 9.08
N TRP A 214 -1.13 -12.40 10.12
CA TRP A 214 0.14 -13.14 10.19
C TRP A 214 -0.07 -14.63 10.26
N ARG A 215 -1.10 -15.09 11.02
CA ARG A 215 -1.46 -16.51 11.06
C ARG A 215 -2.01 -17.00 9.74
N GLU A 216 -2.90 -16.22 9.13
CA GLU A 216 -3.45 -16.57 7.83
C GLU A 216 -2.35 -16.72 6.78
N LEU A 217 -1.39 -15.78 6.74
CA LEU A 217 -0.23 -15.89 5.87
C LEU A 217 0.57 -17.17 6.16
N ARG A 218 0.88 -17.44 7.45
CA ARG A 218 1.66 -18.61 7.85
C ARG A 218 0.98 -19.92 7.46
N ASP A 219 -0.35 -20.00 7.68
CA ASP A 219 -1.10 -21.24 7.57
C ASP A 219 -1.56 -21.52 6.13
N ASN A 220 -1.77 -20.48 5.31
CA ASN A 220 -2.35 -20.57 3.97
C ASN A 220 -1.40 -20.18 2.82
N ASP A 221 -0.29 -19.48 3.10
CA ASP A 221 0.73 -19.08 2.13
C ASP A 221 2.14 -19.32 2.69
N PRO A 222 2.63 -20.57 2.69
CA PRO A 222 3.96 -20.92 3.22
C PRO A 222 5.12 -20.18 2.52
N GLU A 223 5.00 -19.89 1.23
CA GLU A 223 6.02 -19.15 0.46
C GLU A 223 6.05 -17.69 0.90
N GLY A 224 4.90 -17.04 1.00
CA GLY A 224 4.76 -15.68 1.51
C GLY A 224 5.23 -15.56 2.97
N TRP A 225 4.94 -16.56 3.79
CA TRP A 225 5.44 -16.63 5.17
C TRP A 225 6.96 -16.75 5.24
N ALA A 226 7.55 -17.66 4.45
CA ALA A 226 9.00 -17.80 4.37
C ALA A 226 9.67 -16.50 3.91
N ARG A 227 9.07 -15.83 2.91
CA ARG A 227 9.52 -14.54 2.41
C ARG A 227 9.45 -13.46 3.50
N ALA A 228 8.37 -13.41 4.27
CA ALA A 228 8.20 -12.47 5.37
C ALA A 228 9.26 -12.69 6.47
N CYS A 229 9.54 -13.94 6.83
CA CYS A 229 10.59 -14.29 7.79
C CYS A 229 11.98 -13.89 7.29
N GLN A 230 12.28 -14.10 6.00
CA GLN A 230 13.55 -13.69 5.37
C GLN A 230 13.74 -12.17 5.46
N VAL A 231 12.70 -11.39 5.16
CA VAL A 231 12.73 -9.93 5.25
C VAL A 231 12.85 -9.48 6.70
N ASP A 232 12.14 -10.12 7.64
CA ASP A 232 12.25 -9.85 9.08
C ASP A 232 13.68 -10.06 9.61
N GLU A 233 14.34 -11.09 9.11
CA GLU A 233 15.73 -11.38 9.45
C GLU A 233 16.69 -10.32 8.91
N ALA A 234 16.47 -9.88 7.69
CA ALA A 234 17.28 -8.85 7.05
C ALA A 234 17.15 -7.48 7.72
N VAL A 235 15.91 -7.06 8.10
CA VAL A 235 15.72 -5.77 8.79
C VAL A 235 16.26 -5.75 10.21
N ARG A 236 16.50 -6.92 10.81
CA ARG A 236 17.07 -7.02 12.16
C ARG A 236 18.45 -6.44 12.26
N GLY A 237 19.25 -6.50 11.22
CA GLY A 237 20.57 -5.93 10.96
C GLY A 237 21.36 -5.36 12.14
N ASP A 238 22.60 -5.12 11.91
CA ASP A 238 23.55 -4.47 12.81
C ASP A 238 23.39 -2.94 12.85
N GLY A 239 22.16 -2.45 12.62
CA GLY A 239 21.89 -1.03 12.51
C GLY A 239 22.37 -0.27 13.76
N THR A 240 23.09 0.82 13.56
CA THR A 240 23.57 1.78 14.58
C THR A 240 22.48 2.33 15.51
N ARG A 241 21.25 1.81 15.43
CA ARG A 241 20.06 2.26 16.18
C ARG A 241 19.35 1.14 16.94
N GLY A 242 19.98 -0.04 17.09
CA GLY A 242 19.38 -1.20 17.74
C GLY A 242 18.79 -2.20 16.75
N GLN A 243 17.85 -3.04 17.20
CA GLN A 243 17.25 -4.10 16.41
C GLN A 243 15.88 -3.66 15.85
N SER A 244 15.57 -4.17 14.66
CA SER A 244 14.29 -3.91 13.98
C SER A 244 13.54 -5.22 13.76
N PHE A 245 12.20 -5.18 13.88
CA PHE A 245 11.32 -6.33 13.78
C PHE A 245 10.08 -6.00 12.94
N LEU A 246 9.56 -6.95 12.18
CA LEU A 246 8.28 -6.76 11.48
C LEU A 246 7.09 -6.95 12.42
N HIS A 247 7.24 -7.75 13.48
CA HIS A 247 6.15 -7.97 14.43
C HIS A 247 6.20 -6.97 15.61
N ARG A 248 5.03 -6.50 16.00
CA ARG A 248 4.83 -5.51 17.09
C ARG A 248 5.29 -5.97 18.47
N SER A 249 5.57 -7.27 18.65
CA SER A 249 6.11 -7.81 19.91
C SER A 249 7.61 -7.58 20.09
N TYR A 250 8.29 -7.04 19.09
CA TYR A 250 9.76 -6.88 19.08
C TYR A 250 10.48 -8.24 19.25
N THR A 251 9.93 -9.28 18.64
CA THR A 251 10.53 -10.62 18.57
C THR A 251 10.63 -11.04 17.10
N PRO A 252 11.57 -11.93 16.73
CA PRO A 252 11.61 -12.50 15.40
C PRO A 252 10.23 -13.00 14.96
N LEU A 253 9.83 -12.71 13.71
CA LEU A 253 8.51 -13.07 13.22
C LEU A 253 8.24 -14.57 13.33
N SER A 254 9.25 -15.41 13.07
CA SER A 254 9.18 -16.87 13.20
C SER A 254 8.92 -17.37 14.63
N GLN A 255 9.15 -16.52 15.65
CA GLN A 255 8.99 -16.82 17.07
C GLN A 255 7.84 -16.04 17.72
N ALA A 256 7.22 -15.13 16.97
CA ALA A 256 6.19 -14.25 17.49
C ALA A 256 4.93 -15.03 17.92
N ASP A 257 4.38 -14.65 19.08
CA ASP A 257 3.08 -15.16 19.52
C ASP A 257 1.96 -14.50 18.72
N LEU A 258 1.46 -15.20 17.71
CA LEU A 258 0.44 -14.71 16.80
C LEU A 258 -1.01 -14.90 17.33
N ARG A 259 -1.20 -15.35 18.57
CA ARG A 259 -2.56 -15.39 19.16
C ARG A 259 -3.13 -13.98 19.23
N THR A 260 -4.43 -13.85 18.98
CA THR A 260 -5.13 -12.57 19.18
C THR A 260 -5.22 -12.24 20.67
N ASP A 261 -5.43 -10.97 20.99
CA ASP A 261 -5.56 -10.56 22.39
C ASP A 261 -6.73 -11.27 23.09
N GLY A 262 -7.85 -11.51 22.38
CA GLY A 262 -8.95 -12.33 22.87
C GLY A 262 -8.56 -13.78 23.15
N GLN A 263 -7.69 -14.38 22.33
CA GLN A 263 -7.18 -15.75 22.57
C GLN A 263 -6.17 -15.81 23.72
N LYS A 264 -5.44 -14.73 23.99
CA LYS A 264 -4.51 -14.63 25.13
C LYS A 264 -5.25 -14.44 26.45
N THR A 265 -6.32 -13.69 26.45
CA THR A 265 -7.08 -13.32 27.65
C THR A 265 -8.31 -14.20 27.88
N GLY A 266 -8.69 -15.07 26.93
CA GLY A 266 -9.93 -15.84 26.98
C GLY A 266 -11.20 -15.01 26.77
N GLN A 267 -11.07 -13.73 26.42
CA GLN A 267 -12.20 -12.84 26.12
C GLN A 267 -12.47 -12.80 24.63
N MET A 268 -13.71 -13.00 24.22
CA MET A 268 -14.13 -12.69 22.85
C MET A 268 -14.05 -11.16 22.65
N GLY A 269 -13.21 -10.72 21.70
CA GLY A 269 -13.08 -9.31 21.37
C GLY A 269 -14.39 -8.75 20.81
N LEU A 270 -14.92 -7.71 21.46
CA LEU A 270 -16.14 -7.01 21.01
C LEU A 270 -15.91 -6.15 19.76
N PHE A 271 -14.67 -5.92 19.37
CA PHE A 271 -14.27 -5.10 18.22
C PHE A 271 -13.21 -5.84 17.41
N VAL A 272 -13.68 -6.60 16.44
CA VAL A 272 -12.85 -7.11 15.34
C VAL A 272 -12.97 -6.06 14.23
N ASP A 273 -11.85 -5.60 13.69
CA ASP A 273 -11.74 -4.74 12.50
C ASP A 273 -11.52 -3.23 12.71
N PHE A 274 -10.35 -2.89 13.26
CA PHE A 274 -9.65 -1.70 12.78
C PHE A 274 -8.50 -2.15 11.87
N ASP A 275 -8.85 -2.47 10.64
CA ASP A 275 -7.87 -2.81 9.60
C ASP A 275 -7.12 -1.55 9.15
N ASN A 276 -5.89 -1.41 9.58
CA ASN A 276 -4.96 -0.42 9.03
C ASN A 276 -4.48 -0.89 7.65
N GLU A 277 -5.35 -0.81 6.64
CA GLU A 277 -4.96 -1.15 5.27
C GLU A 277 -4.03 -0.10 4.67
N CYS A 278 -3.05 -0.62 3.95
CA CYS A 278 -2.17 0.18 3.12
C CYS A 278 -2.71 0.18 1.68
N GLU A 279 -3.67 1.04 1.40
CA GLU A 279 -4.11 1.25 0.03
C GLU A 279 -3.17 2.22 -0.68
N GLY A 280 -2.32 1.69 -1.57
CA GLY A 280 -1.55 2.36 -2.63
C GLY A 280 -0.84 3.68 -2.35
N MET A 281 -1.35 4.50 -1.45
CA MET A 281 -0.85 5.84 -1.10
C MET A 281 -0.81 6.07 0.41
N CYS A 282 -0.63 5.02 1.20
CA CYS A 282 -0.51 5.10 2.65
C CYS A 282 0.78 5.81 3.08
N GLY A 283 0.67 6.88 3.79
CA GLY A 283 1.82 7.57 4.41
C GLY A 283 2.18 8.90 3.76
N VAL A 284 1.26 9.49 3.06
CA VAL A 284 1.37 10.91 2.71
C VAL A 284 0.75 11.74 3.81
#